data_4d4b123044825bfa1de2d5b72916fb89
#
_entry.id   4d4b123044825bfa1de2d5b72916fb89
#
_cell.length_a   1.000
_cell.length_b   1.000
_cell.length_c   1.000
_cell.angle_alpha   90.00
_cell.angle_beta   90.00
_cell.angle_gamma   90.00
#
_symmetry.space_group_name_H-M   'P 1'
#
loop_
_entity.id
_entity.type
_entity.pdbx_description
1 polymer ?
#
loop_
_entity_poly.entity_id
_entity_poly.type
_entity_poly.pdbx_seq_one_letter_code
_entity_poly.pdbx_strand_id
1 'polypeptide(L)'
;WLLEGQMPIEELKARLDISDLPDEDRGRYNTLAGLLMAEWGSLPDAGARIVCAGWIFEVLALEGRRIDRVQAWRQAAQGPEQQ
;
A
#
# COMPACT_ATOMS: atom_id res chain seq x y z
N TRP A 1 -1.33 10.66 -3.60
CA TRP A 1 -0.63 10.64 -2.30
C TRP A 1 0.75 10.03 -2.47
N LEU A 2 1.75 10.76 -2.01
CA LEU A 2 3.11 10.25 -1.99
C LEU A 2 3.45 9.84 -0.56
N LEU A 3 3.82 8.59 -0.38
CA LEU A 3 3.96 8.01 0.94
C LEU A 3 5.34 7.38 1.09
N GLU A 4 5.79 7.29 2.34
CA GLU A 4 7.05 6.61 2.64
C GLU A 4 6.75 5.18 3.03
N GLY A 5 7.60 4.26 2.59
CA GLY A 5 7.40 2.86 2.91
C GLY A 5 7.46 2.56 4.39
N GLN A 6 8.17 3.39 5.15
CA GLN A 6 8.31 3.19 6.60
C GLN A 6 7.14 3.76 7.39
N MET A 7 6.15 4.36 6.72
CA MET A 7 5.00 4.94 7.41
C MET A 7 4.30 3.89 8.27
N PRO A 8 4.06 4.18 9.54
CA PRO A 8 3.31 3.24 10.39
C PRO A 8 1.91 3.02 9.84
N ILE A 9 1.41 1.81 10.02
CA ILE A 9 0.09 1.45 9.51
C ILE A 9 -1.00 2.34 10.10
N GLU A 10 -0.88 2.71 11.36
CA GLU A 10 -1.91 3.56 11.98
C GLU A 10 -1.94 4.93 11.34
N GLU A 11 -0.80 5.45 10.97
CA GLU A 11 -0.74 6.73 10.28
C GLU A 11 -1.31 6.61 8.87
N LEU A 12 -1.03 5.50 8.20
CA LEU A 12 -1.57 5.25 6.87
C LEU A 12 -3.09 5.23 6.91
N LYS A 13 -3.65 4.53 7.88
CA LYS A 13 -5.11 4.43 8.00
C LYS A 13 -5.72 5.81 8.23
N ALA A 14 -5.08 6.63 9.05
CA ALA A 14 -5.60 7.96 9.32
C ALA A 14 -5.52 8.85 8.09
N ARG A 15 -4.42 8.77 7.35
CA ARG A 15 -4.23 9.63 6.19
C ARG A 15 -5.16 9.29 5.04
N LEU A 16 -5.39 8.00 4.83
CA LEU A 16 -6.20 7.55 3.71
C LEU A 16 -7.63 7.22 4.12
N ASP A 17 -7.95 7.45 5.39
CA ASP A 17 -9.30 7.19 5.89
C ASP A 17 -9.69 5.73 5.68
N ILE A 18 -8.79 4.84 6.03
CA ILE A 18 -9.01 3.40 5.91
C ILE A 18 -9.37 2.86 7.28
N SER A 19 -10.46 2.11 7.35
CA SER A 19 -10.90 1.52 8.62
C SER A 19 -10.22 0.20 8.91
N ASP A 20 -10.17 -0.68 7.91
CA ASP A 20 -9.66 -2.03 8.10
C ASP A 20 -8.69 -2.38 6.99
N LEU A 21 -7.67 -3.14 7.35
CA LEU A 21 -6.72 -3.65 6.38
C LEU A 21 -6.70 -5.18 6.48
N PRO A 22 -6.32 -5.88 5.39
CA PRO A 22 -6.31 -7.33 5.39
C PRO A 22 -5.32 -7.87 6.42
N ASP A 23 -5.75 -8.88 7.17
CA ASP A 23 -4.93 -9.56 8.18
C ASP A 23 -4.34 -8.61 9.22
N GLU A 24 -4.96 -7.46 9.41
CA GLU A 24 -4.44 -6.47 10.34
C GLU A 24 -4.38 -7.01 11.77
N ASP A 25 -5.39 -7.79 12.15
CA ASP A 25 -5.48 -8.31 13.49
C ASP A 25 -4.47 -9.42 13.77
N ARG A 26 -3.78 -9.90 12.74
CA ARG A 26 -2.77 -10.92 12.93
C ARG A 26 -1.38 -10.35 13.18
N GLY A 27 -1.23 -9.03 13.11
CA GLY A 27 0.03 -8.39 13.39
C GLY A 27 1.13 -8.71 12.42
N ARG A 28 0.78 -8.99 11.17
CA ARG A 28 1.76 -9.41 10.18
C ARG A 28 2.62 -8.27 9.66
N TYR A 29 2.20 -7.04 9.90
CA TYR A 29 2.95 -5.89 9.41
C TYR A 29 2.67 -4.70 10.30
N ASN A 30 3.61 -3.77 10.33
CA ASN A 30 3.49 -2.55 11.10
C ASN A 30 3.63 -1.31 10.26
N THR A 31 4.08 -1.45 9.02
CA THR A 31 4.34 -0.33 8.14
C THR A 31 3.68 -0.56 6.79
N LEU A 32 3.61 0.52 6.00
CA LEU A 32 3.10 0.41 4.64
C LEU A 32 3.93 -0.59 3.83
N ALA A 33 5.25 -0.53 3.94
CA ALA A 33 6.10 -1.49 3.23
C ALA A 33 5.76 -2.92 3.63
N GLY A 34 5.57 -3.17 4.92
CA GLY A 34 5.21 -4.50 5.39
C GLY A 34 3.87 -4.96 4.83
N LEU A 35 2.90 -4.06 4.81
CA LEU A 35 1.59 -4.37 4.24
C LEU A 35 1.72 -4.77 2.76
N LEU A 36 2.47 -3.98 1.99
CA LEU A 36 2.59 -4.26 0.56
C LEU A 36 3.32 -5.56 0.31
N MET A 37 4.33 -5.86 1.12
CA MET A 37 5.04 -7.13 0.99
C MET A 37 4.13 -8.31 1.34
N ALA A 38 3.31 -8.15 2.35
CA ALA A 38 2.37 -9.20 2.73
C ALA A 38 1.35 -9.46 1.62
N GLU A 39 0.85 -8.39 1.00
CA GLU A 39 -0.14 -8.53 -0.06
C GLU A 39 0.47 -9.07 -1.35
N TRP A 40 1.71 -8.69 -1.64
CA TRP A 40 2.38 -9.11 -2.87
C TRP A 40 2.94 -10.52 -2.74
N GLY A 41 3.28 -10.92 -1.50
CA GLY A 41 3.84 -12.23 -1.24
C GLY A 41 5.35 -12.26 -1.22
N SER A 42 6.00 -11.15 -1.53
CA SER A 42 7.45 -11.05 -1.53
C SER A 42 7.78 -9.56 -1.65
N LEU A 43 9.05 -9.23 -1.86
CA LEU A 43 9.45 -7.84 -2.08
C LEU A 43 9.07 -7.46 -3.52
N PRO A 44 8.15 -6.52 -3.71
CA PRO A 44 7.77 -6.12 -5.07
C PRO A 44 8.84 -5.26 -5.72
N ASP A 45 8.85 -5.25 -7.04
CA ASP A 45 9.76 -4.39 -7.79
C ASP A 45 9.19 -2.99 -7.92
N ALA A 46 10.05 -2.05 -8.27
CA ALA A 46 9.59 -0.70 -8.58
C ALA A 46 8.62 -0.79 -9.76
N GLY A 47 7.52 -0.08 -9.64
CA GLY A 47 6.47 -0.12 -10.64
C GLY A 47 5.36 -1.09 -10.33
N ALA A 48 5.55 -1.97 -9.35
CA ALA A 48 4.50 -2.91 -8.97
C ALA A 48 3.32 -2.16 -8.37
N ARG A 49 2.12 -2.62 -8.70
CA ARG A 49 0.89 -2.02 -8.20
C ARG A 49 0.14 -3.04 -7.38
N ILE A 50 -0.26 -2.64 -6.19
CA ILE A 50 -0.97 -3.49 -5.25
C ILE A 50 -2.29 -2.83 -4.91
N VAL A 51 -3.39 -3.56 -5.09
CA VAL A 51 -4.72 -3.05 -4.75
C VAL A 51 -5.08 -3.55 -3.38
N CYS A 52 -5.45 -2.63 -2.50
CA CYS A 52 -5.72 -2.98 -1.12
C CYS A 52 -6.63 -1.93 -0.50
N ALA A 53 -7.69 -2.36 0.17
CA ALA A 53 -8.58 -1.47 0.92
C ALA A 53 -9.17 -0.35 0.07
N GLY A 54 -9.39 -0.60 -1.22
CA GLY A 54 -9.97 0.40 -2.10
C GLY A 54 -8.97 1.41 -2.64
N TRP A 55 -7.69 1.14 -2.44
CA TRP A 55 -6.62 2.00 -2.91
C TRP A 55 -5.67 1.21 -3.80
N ILE A 56 -5.01 1.91 -4.71
CA ILE A 56 -3.94 1.33 -5.51
C ILE A 56 -2.64 1.94 -5.02
N PHE A 57 -1.69 1.07 -4.67
CA PHE A 57 -0.37 1.48 -4.21
C PHE A 57 0.65 1.09 -5.24
N GLU A 58 1.41 2.05 -5.71
CA GLU A 58 2.47 1.78 -6.68
C GLU A 58 3.81 2.02 -6.04
N VAL A 59 4.69 1.02 -6.10
CA VAL A 59 6.04 1.13 -5.57
C VAL A 59 6.85 2.01 -6.52
N LEU A 60 7.33 3.14 -6.02
CA LEU A 60 8.09 4.07 -6.84
C LEU A 60 9.58 3.85 -6.73
N ALA A 61 10.06 3.51 -5.54
CA ALA A 61 11.49 3.37 -5.31
C ALA A 61 11.74 2.35 -4.21
N LEU A 62 12.83 1.63 -4.37
CA LEU A 62 13.32 0.71 -3.37
C LEU A 62 14.68 1.18 -2.88
N GLU A 63 14.99 0.87 -1.65
CA GLU A 63 16.33 1.12 -1.12
C GLU A 63 16.83 -0.20 -0.56
N GLY A 64 17.73 -0.85 -1.29
CA GLY A 64 18.13 -2.19 -0.94
C GLY A 64 16.96 -3.13 -1.02
N ARG A 65 16.65 -3.76 0.09
CA ARG A 65 15.54 -4.71 0.15
C ARG A 65 14.32 -4.11 0.85
N ARG A 66 14.18 -2.79 0.80
CA ARG A 66 13.07 -2.11 1.43
C ARG A 66 12.35 -1.22 0.44
N ILE A 67 11.04 -1.17 0.59
CA ILE A 67 10.24 -0.22 -0.17
C ILE A 67 10.43 1.15 0.46
N ASP A 68 10.89 2.12 -0.35
CA ASP A 68 11.20 3.45 0.15
C ASP A 68 10.10 4.45 -0.13
N ARG A 69 9.61 4.47 -1.36
CA ARG A 69 8.58 5.42 -1.77
C ARG A 69 7.45 4.72 -2.46
N VAL A 70 6.24 5.16 -2.16
CA VAL A 70 5.02 4.59 -2.71
C VAL A 70 4.09 5.73 -3.05
N GLN A 71 3.38 5.61 -4.17
CA GLN A 71 2.30 6.55 -4.43
C GLN A 71 0.98 5.79 -4.39
N ALA A 72 -0.05 6.47 -3.91
CA ALA A 72 -1.35 5.84 -3.72
C ALA A 72 -2.43 6.72 -4.30
N TRP A 73 -3.45 6.07 -4.87
CA TRP A 73 -4.65 6.78 -5.31
C TRP A 73 -5.84 5.87 -5.12
N ARG A 74 -7.01 6.48 -5.05
CA ARG A 74 -8.24 5.71 -4.86
C ARG A 74 -8.50 4.85 -6.08
N GLN A 75 -8.85 3.60 -5.84
CA GLN A 75 -9.28 2.73 -6.91
C GLN A 75 -10.60 3.25 -7.44
N ALA A 76 -10.71 3.37 -8.76
CA ALA A 76 -11.91 3.87 -9.36
C ALA A 76 -13.03 2.89 -9.12
N ALA A 77 -14.07 3.38 -8.53
CA ALA A 77 -15.16 2.50 -8.22
C ALA A 77 -15.97 2.18 -9.40
N GLN A 78 -15.90 2.77 -10.33
CA GLN A 78 -16.57 2.54 -11.38
C GLN A 78 -16.24 2.39 -12.39
N GLY A 79 -16.16 1.90 -12.44
CA GLY A 79 -15.68 1.74 -13.25
C GLY A 79 -16.16 1.80 -14.37
N PRO A 80 -16.66 1.71 -14.79
CA PRO A 80 -16.81 1.70 -16.04
C PRO A 80 -16.67 2.93 -16.56
N GLU A 81 -16.51 3.45 -16.15
CA GLU A 81 -16.34 4.40 -16.70
C GLU A 81 -15.28 4.46 -17.17
N GLN A 82 -14.86 4.11 -17.13
CA GLN A 82 -13.90 4.14 -17.50
C GLN A 82 -13.71 3.52 -18.36
N GLN A 83 -14.26 3.34 -18.57
CA GLN A 83 -14.28 2.89 -19.30
C GLN A 83 -14.30 3.08 -19.94
#